data_681740de84df75add2982c50fbb23a46
#
_entry.id   681740de84df75add2982c50fbb23a46
#
_cell.length_a   1.000
_cell.length_b   1.000
_cell.length_c   1.000
_cell.angle_alpha   90.00
_cell.angle_beta   90.00
_cell.angle_gamma   90.00
#
_symmetry.space_group_name_H-M   'P 1'
#
loop_
_entity.id
_entity.type
_entity.pdbx_description
1 polymer ?
#
loop_
_entity_poly.entity_id
_entity_poly.type
_entity_poly.pdbx_seq_one_letter_code
_entity_poly.pdbx_strand_id
1 'polypeptide(L)'
;MREASVGFQCPSCVVAGAKGQRQPTTVFGGQISANPRSVTSILIAINAVAFVARVATGGFGGPVNQAGSMWAGSVMQGEYWRMLTSSFLHSGLMHIAFNMFALYFLGPVIEAALGRAKYLITYITLAVSSSVWVYWLSPVNTSSVGASGVVFGLLG
;
A
#
# COMPACT_ATOMS: atom_id res chain seq x y z
N MET A 1 3.02 42.91 5.29
CA MET A 1 1.58 42.63 5.32
C MET A 1 1.26 41.66 4.19
N ARG A 2 0.38 40.67 4.39
CA ARG A 2 -0.12 39.80 3.34
C ARG A 2 -1.50 40.30 2.89
N GLU A 3 -1.76 40.29 1.58
CA GLU A 3 -3.08 40.57 1.04
C GLU A 3 -4.07 39.48 1.49
N ALA A 4 -5.27 39.91 1.88
CA ALA A 4 -6.38 39.05 2.23
C ALA A 4 -7.57 39.44 1.34
N SER A 5 -8.60 38.59 1.29
CA SER A 5 -9.84 38.87 0.53
C SER A 5 -10.52 40.18 0.94
N VAL A 6 -10.23 40.69 2.13
CA VAL A 6 -10.66 41.98 2.65
C VAL A 6 -9.46 42.63 3.37
N GLY A 7 -8.77 43.57 2.68
CA GLY A 7 -7.69 44.38 3.25
C GLY A 7 -6.38 43.62 3.46
N PHE A 8 -5.60 44.06 4.48
CA PHE A 8 -4.27 43.49 4.79
C PHE A 8 -4.26 42.84 6.15
N GLN A 9 -3.63 41.70 6.26
CA GLN A 9 -3.41 41.00 7.53
C GLN A 9 -1.97 41.15 8.00
N CYS A 10 -1.77 41.37 9.28
CA CYS A 10 -0.44 41.38 9.86
C CYS A 10 0.09 39.94 9.98
N PRO A 11 1.39 39.69 9.70
CA PRO A 11 1.97 38.34 9.73
C PRO A 11 1.81 37.64 11.08
N SER A 12 1.93 38.35 12.19
CA SER A 12 1.77 37.82 13.55
C SER A 12 0.31 37.40 13.84
N CYS A 13 -0.68 38.15 13.35
CA CYS A 13 -2.09 37.81 13.48
C CYS A 13 -2.43 36.54 12.67
N VAL A 14 -1.88 36.40 11.48
CA VAL A 14 -2.04 35.17 10.65
C VAL A 14 -1.46 33.96 11.37
N VAL A 15 -0.27 34.08 11.95
CA VAL A 15 0.38 32.98 12.69
C VAL A 15 -0.40 32.65 13.97
N ALA A 16 -0.88 33.65 14.69
CA ALA A 16 -1.68 33.45 15.90
C ALA A 16 -3.04 32.79 15.58
N GLY A 17 -3.71 33.22 14.51
CA GLY A 17 -4.95 32.62 14.05
C GLY A 17 -4.78 31.19 13.56
N ALA A 18 -3.66 30.88 12.87
CA ALA A 18 -3.38 29.54 12.40
C ALA A 18 -3.09 28.52 13.53
N LYS A 19 -2.52 28.97 14.66
CA LYS A 19 -2.25 28.11 15.81
C LYS A 19 -3.51 27.57 16.50
N GLY A 20 -4.63 28.26 16.37
CA GLY A 20 -5.93 27.87 16.97
C GLY A 20 -6.83 27.08 16.01
N GLN A 21 -6.48 26.98 14.73
CA GLN A 21 -7.33 26.29 13.76
C GLN A 21 -7.11 24.77 13.84
N ARG A 22 -8.22 24.05 14.03
CA ARG A 22 -8.24 22.61 13.95
C ARG A 22 -7.90 22.19 12.52
N GLN A 23 -6.85 21.39 12.35
CA GLN A 23 -6.50 20.89 11.02
C GLN A 23 -7.67 20.11 10.42
N PRO A 24 -8.04 20.41 9.17
CA PRO A 24 -9.13 19.67 8.52
C PRO A 24 -8.76 18.20 8.37
N THR A 25 -9.72 17.33 8.61
CA THR A 25 -9.55 15.89 8.51
C THR A 25 -10.37 15.33 7.35
N THR A 26 -9.99 14.15 6.86
CA THR A 26 -10.74 13.38 5.87
C THR A 26 -12.06 12.87 6.48
N VAL A 27 -12.95 12.32 5.64
CA VAL A 27 -14.25 11.76 6.07
C VAL A 27 -14.07 10.70 7.18
N PHE A 28 -12.98 9.95 7.16
CA PHE A 28 -12.64 8.93 8.17
C PHE A 28 -11.65 9.43 9.22
N GLY A 29 -11.49 10.76 9.38
CA GLY A 29 -10.67 11.36 10.43
C GLY A 29 -9.16 11.22 10.21
N GLY A 30 -8.70 10.97 8.99
CA GLY A 30 -7.28 11.02 8.60
C GLY A 30 -6.83 12.45 8.31
N GLN A 31 -5.52 12.67 8.22
CA GLN A 31 -4.98 13.97 7.81
C GLN A 31 -5.19 14.17 6.30
N ILE A 32 -5.67 15.35 5.91
CA ILE A 32 -5.75 15.73 4.50
C ILE A 32 -4.33 15.89 3.95
N SER A 33 -4.05 15.18 2.87
CA SER A 33 -2.77 15.25 2.17
C SER A 33 -2.86 16.21 0.98
N ALA A 34 -1.84 17.05 0.80
CA ALA A 34 -1.71 17.88 -0.41
C ALA A 34 -1.55 17.02 -1.68
N ASN A 35 -1.06 15.80 -1.55
CA ASN A 35 -0.96 14.83 -2.65
C ASN A 35 -1.55 13.48 -2.21
N PRO A 36 -2.81 13.19 -2.53
CA PRO A 36 -3.49 11.95 -2.12
C PRO A 36 -3.08 10.72 -2.93
N ARG A 37 -2.03 10.82 -3.76
CA ARG A 37 -1.47 9.70 -4.54
C ARG A 37 -0.08 9.29 -4.08
N SER A 38 0.44 9.87 -3.01
CA SER A 38 1.84 9.67 -2.63
C SER A 38 2.12 8.25 -2.15
N VAL A 39 1.28 7.70 -1.27
CA VAL A 39 1.44 6.32 -0.76
C VAL A 39 1.14 5.32 -1.87
N THR A 40 0.09 5.54 -2.65
CA THR A 40 -0.25 4.70 -3.81
C THR A 40 0.91 4.61 -4.80
N SER A 41 1.53 5.75 -5.15
CA SER A 41 2.67 5.77 -6.08
C SER A 41 3.89 5.04 -5.52
N ILE A 42 4.16 5.18 -4.22
CA ILE A 42 5.25 4.45 -3.54
C ILE A 42 4.97 2.94 -3.57
N LEU A 43 3.75 2.51 -3.27
CA LEU A 43 3.37 1.10 -3.31
C LEU A 43 3.51 0.51 -4.72
N ILE A 44 3.08 1.23 -5.76
CA ILE A 44 3.27 0.82 -7.16
C ILE A 44 4.76 0.70 -7.48
N ALA A 45 5.58 1.67 -7.08
CA ALA A 45 7.02 1.64 -7.32
C ALA A 45 7.70 0.46 -6.62
N ILE A 46 7.34 0.16 -5.36
CA ILE A 46 7.86 -1.00 -4.63
C ILE A 46 7.50 -2.30 -5.36
N ASN A 47 6.27 -2.46 -5.81
CA ASN A 47 5.83 -3.64 -6.56
C ASN A 47 6.60 -3.78 -7.89
N ALA A 48 6.82 -2.69 -8.62
CA ALA A 48 7.58 -2.69 -9.86
C ALA A 48 9.05 -3.07 -9.62
N VAL A 49 9.69 -2.51 -8.60
CA VAL A 49 11.08 -2.85 -8.23
C VAL A 49 11.18 -4.32 -7.81
N ALA A 50 10.25 -4.81 -6.98
CA ALA A 50 10.22 -6.21 -6.55
C ALA A 50 10.03 -7.17 -7.74
N PHE A 51 9.20 -6.80 -8.71
CA PHE A 51 9.01 -7.58 -9.94
C PHE A 51 10.28 -7.62 -10.78
N VAL A 52 10.93 -6.49 -11.01
CA VAL A 52 12.20 -6.42 -11.75
C VAL A 52 13.28 -7.25 -11.04
N ALA A 53 13.44 -7.09 -9.72
CA ALA A 53 14.39 -7.85 -8.93
C ALA A 53 14.14 -9.37 -9.04
N ARG A 54 12.86 -9.80 -8.95
CA ARG A 54 12.47 -11.18 -9.10
C ARG A 54 12.84 -11.74 -10.48
N VAL A 55 12.53 -11.00 -11.56
CA VAL A 55 12.85 -11.42 -12.94
C VAL A 55 14.36 -11.48 -13.15
N ALA A 56 15.11 -10.46 -12.72
CA ALA A 56 16.55 -10.37 -12.85
C ALA A 56 17.29 -11.47 -12.08
N THR A 57 16.71 -12.02 -11.04
CA THR A 57 17.31 -13.07 -10.21
C THR A 57 16.85 -14.48 -10.56
N GLY A 58 16.21 -14.69 -11.70
CA GLY A 58 15.84 -16.04 -12.18
C GLY A 58 14.37 -16.41 -11.98
N GLY A 59 13.49 -15.43 -11.78
CA GLY A 59 12.04 -15.63 -11.75
C GLY A 59 11.56 -16.52 -10.59
N PHE A 60 10.79 -17.57 -10.90
CA PHE A 60 10.25 -18.49 -9.89
C PHE A 60 11.33 -19.29 -9.14
N GLY A 61 12.42 -19.66 -9.80
CA GLY A 61 13.53 -20.39 -9.21
C GLY A 61 14.55 -19.51 -8.50
N GLY A 62 14.44 -18.18 -8.65
CA GLY A 62 15.40 -17.21 -8.12
C GLY A 62 15.28 -16.96 -6.62
N PRO A 63 16.35 -16.46 -6.00
CA PRO A 63 16.42 -16.26 -4.55
C PRO A 63 15.38 -15.25 -4.04
N VAL A 64 15.06 -14.23 -4.80
CA VAL A 64 14.02 -13.24 -4.42
C VAL A 64 12.66 -13.91 -4.28
N ASN A 65 12.29 -14.79 -5.22
CA ASN A 65 11.03 -15.52 -5.14
C ASN A 65 11.05 -16.55 -4.01
N GLN A 66 12.15 -17.30 -3.87
CA GLN A 66 12.28 -18.31 -2.82
C GLN A 66 12.22 -17.69 -1.42
N ALA A 67 12.83 -16.51 -1.20
CA ALA A 67 12.83 -15.85 0.10
C ALA A 67 11.51 -15.14 0.43
N GLY A 68 10.77 -14.65 -0.59
CA GLY A 68 9.65 -13.75 -0.36
C GLY A 68 8.26 -14.30 -0.69
N SER A 69 8.13 -15.39 -1.46
CA SER A 69 6.82 -15.97 -1.78
C SER A 69 6.19 -16.65 -0.56
N MET A 70 4.86 -16.66 -0.53
CA MET A 70 4.09 -17.31 0.52
C MET A 70 4.11 -18.82 0.31
N TRP A 71 4.72 -19.53 1.26
CA TRP A 71 4.74 -20.98 1.38
C TRP A 71 4.24 -21.37 2.77
N ALA A 72 3.16 -22.13 2.84
CA ALA A 72 2.60 -22.53 4.13
C ALA A 72 3.61 -23.31 4.99
N GLY A 73 4.39 -24.22 4.39
CA GLY A 73 5.43 -24.96 5.09
C GLY A 73 6.55 -24.09 5.70
N SER A 74 6.96 -23.03 5.01
CA SER A 74 7.94 -22.07 5.55
C SER A 74 7.37 -21.22 6.67
N VAL A 75 6.11 -20.82 6.56
CA VAL A 75 5.42 -20.08 7.64
C VAL A 75 5.28 -20.92 8.89
N MET A 76 5.03 -22.23 8.77
CA MET A 76 5.01 -23.17 9.91
C MET A 76 6.39 -23.27 10.60
N GLN A 77 7.47 -22.99 9.87
CA GLN A 77 8.84 -22.94 10.41
C GLN A 77 9.23 -21.57 10.98
N GLY A 78 8.28 -20.61 11.02
CA GLY A 78 8.49 -19.28 11.60
C GLY A 78 8.82 -18.17 10.60
N GLU A 79 8.78 -18.42 9.29
CA GLU A 79 9.07 -17.40 8.27
C GLU A 79 7.87 -16.50 8.00
N TYR A 80 7.35 -15.82 9.04
CA TYR A 80 6.12 -15.01 9.00
C TYR A 80 6.21 -13.78 8.08
N TRP A 81 7.41 -13.27 7.78
CA TRP A 81 7.59 -12.15 6.85
C TRP A 81 7.01 -12.44 5.46
N ARG A 82 6.93 -13.72 5.06
CA ARG A 82 6.36 -14.17 3.79
C ARG A 82 4.89 -13.77 3.62
N MET A 83 4.15 -13.65 4.73
CA MET A 83 2.76 -13.18 4.69
C MET A 83 2.64 -11.75 4.18
N LEU A 84 3.67 -10.92 4.35
CA LEU A 84 3.69 -9.56 3.85
C LEU A 84 4.44 -9.46 2.52
N THR A 85 5.62 -10.07 2.41
CA THR A 85 6.49 -9.92 1.24
C THR A 85 5.88 -10.52 -0.03
N SER A 86 5.13 -11.61 0.09
CA SER A 86 4.42 -12.24 -1.04
C SER A 86 3.45 -11.31 -1.76
N SER A 87 2.87 -10.35 -1.06
CA SER A 87 1.96 -9.36 -1.64
C SER A 87 2.64 -8.36 -2.58
N PHE A 88 3.96 -8.26 -2.54
CA PHE A 88 4.76 -7.41 -3.44
C PHE A 88 5.38 -8.20 -4.60
N LEU A 89 5.34 -9.52 -4.58
CA LEU A 89 5.85 -10.36 -5.66
C LEU A 89 4.72 -10.67 -6.67
N HIS A 90 5.08 -10.83 -7.94
CA HIS A 90 4.11 -11.10 -9.00
C HIS A 90 4.61 -12.19 -9.93
N SER A 91 3.74 -13.12 -10.29
CA SER A 91 4.08 -14.31 -11.09
C SER A 91 4.45 -14.00 -12.54
N GLY A 92 3.92 -12.93 -13.13
CA GLY A 92 4.17 -12.56 -14.51
C GLY A 92 3.72 -11.15 -14.84
N LEU A 93 4.05 -10.70 -16.07
CA LEU A 93 3.80 -9.33 -16.51
C LEU A 93 2.31 -8.95 -16.48
N MET A 94 1.43 -9.83 -16.93
CA MET A 94 -0.01 -9.56 -16.90
C MET A 94 -0.55 -9.48 -15.48
N HIS A 95 -0.02 -10.32 -14.58
CA HIS A 95 -0.42 -10.31 -13.18
C HIS A 95 -0.07 -8.98 -12.50
N ILE A 96 1.17 -8.49 -12.65
CA ILE A 96 1.54 -7.18 -12.10
C ILE A 96 0.78 -6.06 -12.79
N ALA A 97 0.59 -6.10 -14.10
CA ALA A 97 -0.10 -5.06 -14.85
C ALA A 97 -1.54 -4.85 -14.32
N PHE A 98 -2.32 -5.92 -14.16
CA PHE A 98 -3.68 -5.82 -13.63
C PHE A 98 -3.71 -5.34 -12.17
N ASN A 99 -2.81 -5.83 -11.31
CA ASN A 99 -2.75 -5.36 -9.94
C ASN A 99 -2.38 -3.87 -9.84
N MET A 100 -1.38 -3.43 -10.61
CA MET A 100 -0.96 -2.02 -10.61
C MET A 100 -2.00 -1.11 -11.25
N PHE A 101 -2.69 -1.58 -12.29
CA PHE A 101 -3.82 -0.87 -12.88
C PHE A 101 -4.92 -0.65 -11.84
N ALA A 102 -5.35 -1.69 -11.15
CA ALA A 102 -6.37 -1.57 -10.11
C ALA A 102 -5.91 -0.65 -8.97
N LEU A 103 -4.67 -0.80 -8.49
CA LEU A 103 -4.11 0.03 -7.45
C LEU A 103 -3.99 1.51 -7.87
N TYR A 104 -3.66 1.78 -9.14
CA TYR A 104 -3.57 3.14 -9.68
C TYR A 104 -4.93 3.86 -9.67
N PHE A 105 -6.03 3.16 -9.93
CA PHE A 105 -7.37 3.75 -9.95
C PHE A 105 -8.02 3.79 -8.55
N LEU A 106 -7.93 2.71 -7.79
CA LEU A 106 -8.57 2.61 -6.47
C LEU A 106 -7.76 3.31 -5.37
N GLY A 107 -6.44 3.16 -5.41
CA GLY A 107 -5.56 3.63 -4.34
C GLY A 107 -5.72 5.11 -4.02
N PRO A 108 -5.66 6.02 -4.99
CA PRO A 108 -5.79 7.45 -4.71
C PRO A 108 -7.14 7.85 -4.09
N VAL A 109 -8.22 7.17 -4.49
CA VAL A 109 -9.56 7.42 -3.95
C VAL A 109 -9.62 7.04 -2.47
N ILE A 110 -9.10 5.87 -2.14
CA ILE A 110 -9.07 5.35 -0.77
C ILE A 110 -8.06 6.13 0.08
N GLU A 111 -6.88 6.45 -0.48
CA GLU A 111 -5.87 7.29 0.18
C GLU A 111 -6.41 8.68 0.52
N ALA A 112 -7.21 9.28 -0.38
CA ALA A 112 -7.88 10.56 -0.14
C ALA A 112 -8.94 10.46 0.96
N ALA A 113 -9.69 9.37 1.02
CA ALA A 113 -10.74 9.16 2.01
C ALA A 113 -10.20 8.85 3.41
N LEU A 114 -9.18 7.98 3.51
CA LEU A 114 -8.62 7.52 4.77
C LEU A 114 -7.48 8.42 5.29
N GLY A 115 -6.76 9.10 4.40
CA GLY A 115 -5.48 9.72 4.67
C GLY A 115 -4.33 8.71 4.63
N ARG A 116 -3.10 9.21 4.46
CA ARG A 116 -1.89 8.40 4.18
C ARG A 116 -1.66 7.26 5.18
N ALA A 117 -1.67 7.59 6.48
CA ALA A 117 -1.33 6.61 7.52
C ALA A 117 -2.37 5.49 7.60
N LYS A 118 -3.66 5.83 7.62
CA LYS A 118 -4.73 4.84 7.68
C LYS A 118 -4.76 3.98 6.41
N TYR A 119 -4.55 4.58 5.23
CA TYR A 119 -4.46 3.86 3.97
C TYR A 119 -3.31 2.83 3.97
N LEU A 120 -2.11 3.22 4.43
CA LEU A 120 -0.98 2.30 4.54
C LEU A 120 -1.26 1.16 5.53
N ILE A 121 -1.83 1.46 6.69
CA ILE A 121 -2.23 0.44 7.67
C ILE A 121 -3.25 -0.51 7.06
N THR A 122 -4.27 0.00 6.37
CA THR A 122 -5.29 -0.82 5.69
C THR A 122 -4.63 -1.72 4.63
N TYR A 123 -3.72 -1.19 3.81
CA TYR A 123 -2.98 -1.97 2.82
C TYR A 123 -2.22 -3.14 3.47
N ILE A 124 -1.45 -2.87 4.52
CA ILE A 124 -0.67 -3.89 5.24
C ILE A 124 -1.60 -4.93 5.89
N THR A 125 -2.68 -4.49 6.51
CA THR A 125 -3.67 -5.39 7.14
C THR A 125 -4.29 -6.31 6.10
N LEU A 126 -4.69 -5.80 4.94
CA LEU A 126 -5.24 -6.60 3.85
C LEU A 126 -4.20 -7.58 3.28
N ALA A 127 -2.94 -7.16 3.14
CA ALA A 127 -1.85 -8.03 2.70
C ALA A 127 -1.65 -9.23 3.62
N VAL A 128 -1.58 -8.98 4.93
CA VAL A 128 -1.42 -10.05 5.92
C VAL A 128 -2.68 -10.92 6.00
N SER A 129 -3.88 -10.31 6.06
CA SER A 129 -5.13 -11.07 6.14
C SER A 129 -5.34 -11.97 4.94
N SER A 130 -5.07 -11.49 3.71
CA SER A 130 -5.17 -12.33 2.51
C SER A 130 -4.18 -13.49 2.55
N SER A 131 -2.97 -13.28 3.06
CA SER A 131 -1.97 -14.34 3.23
C SER A 131 -2.37 -15.37 4.31
N VAL A 132 -3.06 -14.96 5.37
CA VAL A 132 -3.62 -15.89 6.37
C VAL A 132 -4.67 -16.79 5.72
N TRP A 133 -5.56 -16.25 4.87
CA TRP A 133 -6.52 -17.06 4.13
C TRP A 133 -5.83 -18.04 3.17
N VAL A 134 -4.79 -17.60 2.45
CA VAL A 134 -3.98 -18.49 1.61
C VAL A 134 -3.34 -19.59 2.45
N TYR A 135 -2.80 -19.27 3.62
CA TYR A 135 -2.21 -20.24 4.54
C TYR A 135 -3.19 -21.34 4.95
N TRP A 136 -4.45 -20.99 5.24
CA TRP A 136 -5.44 -21.95 5.70
C TRP A 136 -6.09 -22.77 4.60
N LEU A 137 -6.26 -22.18 3.41
CA LEU A 137 -7.04 -22.78 2.33
C LEU A 137 -6.19 -23.46 1.26
N SER A 138 -4.89 -23.14 1.19
CA SER A 138 -4.01 -23.70 0.15
C SER A 138 -3.27 -24.94 0.64
N PRO A 139 -3.02 -25.91 -0.25
CA PRO A 139 -2.13 -27.04 0.05
C PRO A 139 -0.76 -26.56 0.51
N VAL A 140 -0.13 -27.30 1.44
CA VAL A 140 1.16 -26.94 2.07
C VAL A 140 2.27 -26.70 1.05
N ASN A 141 2.21 -27.39 -0.10
CA ASN A 141 3.23 -27.31 -1.17
C ASN A 141 2.91 -26.24 -2.22
N THR A 142 1.92 -25.37 -1.99
CA THR A 142 1.56 -24.32 -2.96
C THR A 142 2.26 -23.02 -2.60
N SER A 143 2.91 -22.41 -3.60
CA SER A 143 3.45 -21.05 -3.50
C SER A 143 2.45 -20.04 -4.02
N SER A 144 2.23 -18.96 -3.29
CA SER A 144 1.37 -17.84 -3.69
C SER A 144 2.12 -16.53 -3.68
N VAL A 145 1.82 -15.67 -4.64
CA VAL A 145 2.36 -14.30 -4.77
C VAL A 145 1.30 -13.38 -5.39
N GLY A 146 1.30 -12.11 -5.01
CA GLY A 146 0.53 -11.06 -5.66
C GLY A 146 -0.19 -10.12 -4.71
N ALA A 147 -0.37 -8.89 -5.16
CA ALA A 147 -1.16 -7.87 -4.48
C ALA A 147 -2.69 -8.06 -4.64
N SER A 148 -3.13 -9.10 -5.34
CA SER A 148 -4.55 -9.32 -5.66
C SER A 148 -5.44 -9.39 -4.41
N GLY A 149 -4.98 -10.03 -3.35
CA GLY A 149 -5.70 -10.07 -2.07
C GLY A 149 -5.93 -8.68 -1.46
N VAL A 150 -4.94 -7.80 -1.59
CA VAL A 150 -5.08 -6.38 -1.18
C VAL A 150 -6.05 -5.65 -2.10
N VAL A 151 -5.90 -5.80 -3.42
CA VAL A 151 -6.77 -5.15 -4.42
C VAL A 151 -8.23 -5.52 -4.20
N PHE A 152 -8.53 -6.81 -4.02
CA PHE A 152 -9.90 -7.25 -3.72
C PHE A 152 -10.40 -6.74 -2.36
N GLY A 153 -9.55 -6.72 -1.35
CA GLY A 153 -9.90 -6.16 -0.05
C GLY A 153 -10.13 -4.64 -0.05
N LEU A 154 -9.54 -3.90 -1.00
CA LEU A 154 -9.81 -2.47 -1.20
C LEU A 154 -11.12 -2.21 -1.95
N LEU A 155 -11.67 -3.20 -2.61
CA LEU A 155 -12.98 -3.12 -3.28
C LEU A 155 -14.16 -3.36 -2.32
N GLY A 156 -13.93 -3.90 -1.13
CA GLY A 156 -14.93 -4.21 -0.09
C GLY A 156 -15.18 -5.67 0.02
#